data_541c2930a06df894c8cbc1e46706cf4a
#
_entry.id   541c2930a06df894c8cbc1e46706cf4a
#
_cell.length_a   1.000
_cell.length_b   1.000
_cell.length_c   1.000
_cell.angle_alpha   90.00
_cell.angle_beta   90.00
_cell.angle_gamma   90.00
#
_symmetry.space_group_name_H-M   'P 1'
#
loop_
_entity.id
_entity.type
_entity.pdbx_description
1 polymer ?
#
loop_
_entity_poly.entity_id
_entity_poly.type
_entity_poly.pdbx_seq_one_letter_code
_entity_poly.pdbx_strand_id
1 'polypeptide(L)'
;MREHDPKDFNELAAAATDGTLTKDDALILLELCRQHPELRERFANQVDIDRLLEMALGDVSGVSFSTEVIERIRREDDREFVGPVIGKLEGISRRRKWSGRIGAAGLAAALALVAGLWMSSRNAPAYIHRDDAAKWSGEVFPGRLANGSRLKLEAGLAEIHFRNGAELILEGPADLEIRGPGAGWLYSGKVAVHVPERAIGFTLDSPGGRVIDLGTSFGVEVGSDGATETQVFEGKVKIKPKGAKADLILVKNETFAVKDGKPRKSEGATESTYVTGLPPRAAHRMEFVHWSMDNEGALNVATKRGGGKVDPISAQLRNFRIGRPMPAWIDGPFGKALSFDGEGQAMETFHMGPGGDAARTIAFWVRVPADFKTSQGYGILSWGSLPDTGRAWQISANPYSGHNEAGRLRVGFGNTFVSGVTDLRDGKWHHCAVVLYQDKKRPGRFPVLLYVDGKMEPSTKKAVNYVQTAAGEDARPIWIGRSLGHGQPDRDYSGTGFFRGDLDEVYVFEGSLNRRQIDELMRSNRPPGE
;
A
#
# COMPACT_ATOMS: atom_id res chain seq x y z
N MET A 1 29.64 -18.84 -24.09
CA MET A 1 28.42 -18.10 -23.72
C MET A 1 27.58 -19.03 -22.85
N ARG A 2 27.39 -18.71 -21.59
CA ARG A 2 26.50 -19.49 -20.70
C ARG A 2 25.06 -19.11 -21.06
N GLU A 3 24.21 -20.10 -21.35
CA GLU A 3 22.76 -19.93 -21.40
C GLU A 3 22.34 -19.41 -20.05
N HIS A 4 21.81 -18.19 -19.99
CA HIS A 4 21.25 -17.62 -18.76
C HIS A 4 19.85 -18.19 -18.56
N ASP A 5 19.66 -18.83 -17.41
CA ASP A 5 18.39 -19.39 -16.94
C ASP A 5 17.36 -18.26 -16.75
N PRO A 6 16.06 -18.45 -17.11
CA PRO A 6 14.98 -17.48 -16.85
C PRO A 6 14.85 -17.00 -15.39
N LYS A 7 15.46 -17.71 -14.45
CA LYS A 7 15.55 -17.28 -13.04
C LYS A 7 16.39 -16.02 -12.85
N ASP A 8 17.45 -15.87 -13.61
CA ASP A 8 18.33 -14.70 -13.53
C ASP A 8 17.62 -13.42 -13.99
N PHE A 9 16.72 -13.52 -14.96
CA PHE A 9 15.94 -12.37 -15.43
C PHE A 9 15.03 -11.80 -14.32
N ASN A 10 14.34 -12.64 -13.57
CA ASN A 10 13.41 -12.19 -12.52
C ASN A 10 14.16 -11.53 -11.35
N GLU A 11 15.35 -12.00 -11.02
CA GLU A 11 16.20 -11.39 -9.99
C GLU A 11 16.72 -10.02 -10.43
N LEU A 12 17.19 -9.92 -11.67
CA LEU A 12 17.66 -8.67 -12.25
C LEU A 12 16.53 -7.65 -12.42
N ALA A 13 15.34 -8.09 -12.83
CA ALA A 13 14.15 -7.24 -12.94
C ALA A 13 13.67 -6.74 -11.58
N ALA A 14 13.73 -7.57 -10.53
CA ALA A 14 13.43 -7.16 -9.16
C ALA A 14 14.44 -6.13 -8.66
N ALA A 15 15.74 -6.37 -8.84
CA ALA A 15 16.81 -5.44 -8.46
C ALA A 15 16.68 -4.09 -9.19
N ALA A 16 16.25 -4.10 -10.46
CA ALA A 16 15.97 -2.89 -11.23
C ALA A 16 14.81 -2.08 -10.63
N THR A 17 13.77 -2.78 -10.20
CA THR A 17 12.59 -2.16 -9.57
C THR A 17 12.91 -1.58 -8.19
N ASP A 18 13.78 -2.26 -7.44
CA ASP A 18 14.18 -1.86 -6.07
C ASP A 18 15.29 -0.80 -6.05
N GLY A 19 15.87 -0.48 -7.22
CA GLY A 19 16.97 0.48 -7.34
C GLY A 19 18.31 -0.04 -6.81
N THR A 20 18.45 -1.37 -6.65
CA THR A 20 19.67 -2.04 -6.17
C THR A 20 20.50 -2.66 -7.31
N LEU A 21 20.04 -2.51 -8.57
CA LEU A 21 20.69 -3.05 -9.74
C LEU A 21 22.08 -2.43 -9.95
N THR A 22 23.11 -3.26 -10.10
CA THR A 22 24.45 -2.78 -10.43
C THR A 22 24.57 -2.45 -11.93
N LYS A 23 25.61 -1.70 -12.31
CA LYS A 23 25.85 -1.35 -13.72
C LYS A 23 26.04 -2.59 -14.61
N ASP A 24 26.74 -3.60 -14.12
CA ASP A 24 26.99 -4.84 -14.86
C ASP A 24 25.70 -5.66 -14.99
N ASP A 25 24.89 -5.73 -13.93
CA ASP A 25 23.59 -6.39 -13.94
C ASP A 25 22.58 -5.69 -14.87
N ALA A 26 22.64 -4.36 -14.96
CA ALA A 26 21.80 -3.58 -15.88
C ALA A 26 22.12 -3.93 -17.35
N LEU A 27 23.41 -4.12 -17.69
CA LEU A 27 23.83 -4.54 -19.03
C LEU A 27 23.38 -5.97 -19.35
N ILE A 28 23.44 -6.89 -18.38
CA ILE A 28 22.95 -8.27 -18.53
C ILE A 28 21.44 -8.26 -18.75
N LEU A 29 20.69 -7.48 -17.96
CA LEU A 29 19.24 -7.37 -18.07
C LEU A 29 18.79 -6.79 -19.42
N LEU A 30 19.48 -5.76 -19.92
CA LEU A 30 19.23 -5.19 -21.24
C LEU A 30 19.50 -6.21 -22.36
N GLU A 31 20.55 -7.02 -22.24
CA GLU A 31 20.88 -8.08 -23.21
C GLU A 31 19.84 -9.20 -23.20
N LEU A 32 19.35 -9.62 -22.02
CA LEU A 32 18.25 -10.59 -21.89
C LEU A 32 16.96 -10.07 -22.52
N CYS A 33 16.62 -8.80 -22.31
CA CYS A 33 15.47 -8.15 -22.93
C CYS A 33 15.62 -8.04 -24.45
N ARG A 34 16.87 -7.96 -24.97
CA ARG A 34 17.15 -7.94 -26.40
C ARG A 34 16.96 -9.32 -27.05
N GLN A 35 17.39 -10.39 -26.37
CA GLN A 35 17.31 -11.76 -26.87
C GLN A 35 15.90 -12.36 -26.77
N HIS A 36 15.07 -11.89 -25.81
CA HIS A 36 13.76 -12.43 -25.46
C HIS A 36 12.68 -11.36 -25.51
N PRO A 37 12.00 -11.15 -26.66
CA PRO A 37 10.96 -10.12 -26.81
C PRO A 37 9.80 -10.25 -25.81
N GLU A 38 9.45 -11.47 -25.42
CA GLU A 38 8.41 -11.76 -24.43
C GLU A 38 8.78 -11.27 -23.01
N LEU A 39 10.07 -11.32 -22.65
CA LEU A 39 10.58 -10.80 -21.38
C LEU A 39 10.62 -9.26 -21.39
N ARG A 40 10.92 -8.68 -22.54
CA ARG A 40 10.91 -7.22 -22.75
C ARG A 40 9.52 -6.62 -22.51
N GLU A 41 8.47 -7.26 -23.00
CA GLU A 41 7.10 -6.79 -22.84
C GLU A 41 6.64 -6.88 -21.37
N ARG A 42 7.00 -7.96 -20.67
CA ARG A 42 6.77 -8.09 -19.22
C ARG A 42 7.52 -7.03 -18.41
N PHE A 43 8.74 -6.71 -18.82
CA PHE A 43 9.61 -5.78 -18.13
C PHE A 43 9.24 -4.31 -18.39
N ALA A 44 8.89 -3.94 -19.63
CA ALA A 44 8.47 -2.59 -20.01
C ALA A 44 7.23 -2.12 -19.24
N ASN A 45 6.39 -3.06 -18.79
CA ASN A 45 5.23 -2.76 -17.97
C ASN A 45 5.55 -2.59 -16.46
N GLN A 46 6.78 -2.85 -16.03
CA GLN A 46 7.17 -2.85 -14.61
C GLN A 46 8.27 -1.83 -14.24
N VAL A 47 9.05 -1.34 -15.20
CA VAL A 47 10.23 -0.52 -14.92
C VAL A 47 10.36 0.65 -15.88
N ASP A 48 10.79 1.79 -15.33
CA ASP A 48 11.16 2.98 -16.10
C ASP A 48 12.49 2.72 -16.84
N ILE A 49 12.41 2.48 -18.16
CA ILE A 49 13.56 2.19 -19.04
C ILE A 49 14.56 3.36 -19.02
N ASP A 50 14.12 4.60 -18.85
CA ASP A 50 14.99 5.78 -18.75
C ASP A 50 15.90 5.66 -17.52
N ARG A 51 15.37 5.14 -16.41
CA ARG A 51 16.14 4.92 -15.16
C ARG A 51 17.17 3.80 -15.29
N LEU A 52 16.86 2.74 -16.04
CA LEU A 52 17.82 1.68 -16.36
C LEU A 52 18.98 2.18 -17.23
N LEU A 53 18.66 3.03 -18.20
CA LEU A 53 19.68 3.64 -19.06
C LEU A 53 20.56 4.60 -18.26
N GLU A 54 20.02 5.39 -17.34
CA GLU A 54 20.80 6.23 -16.43
C GLU A 54 21.74 5.40 -15.54
N MET A 55 21.25 4.28 -14.99
CA MET A 55 22.05 3.38 -14.14
C MET A 55 23.15 2.66 -14.94
N ALA A 56 22.86 2.25 -16.17
CA ALA A 56 23.82 1.54 -17.03
C ALA A 56 24.91 2.46 -17.62
N LEU A 57 24.58 3.73 -17.89
CA LEU A 57 25.44 4.65 -18.63
C LEU A 57 26.10 5.73 -17.76
N GLY A 58 25.69 5.87 -16.48
CA GLY A 58 26.15 6.92 -15.58
C GLY A 58 25.59 8.29 -15.94
N ASP A 59 25.82 9.27 -15.06
CA ASP A 59 25.31 10.65 -15.19
C ASP A 59 25.87 11.32 -16.46
N VAL A 60 25.11 11.28 -17.55
CA VAL A 60 25.45 11.96 -18.82
C VAL A 60 24.60 13.21 -18.93
N SER A 61 25.04 14.25 -18.24
CA SER A 61 24.51 15.60 -18.43
C SER A 61 25.08 16.20 -19.72
N GLY A 62 24.23 16.31 -20.77
CA GLY A 62 24.54 17.16 -21.91
C GLY A 62 24.35 16.52 -23.29
N VAL A 63 24.11 17.35 -24.26
CA VAL A 63 23.76 17.21 -25.69
C VAL A 63 24.52 16.13 -26.52
N SER A 64 25.52 15.48 -25.95
CA SER A 64 26.34 14.42 -26.57
C SER A 64 25.62 13.06 -26.66
N PHE A 65 24.70 12.76 -25.76
CA PHE A 65 24.04 11.44 -25.66
C PHE A 65 23.19 11.09 -26.88
N SER A 66 22.41 12.01 -27.39
CA SER A 66 21.53 11.75 -28.54
C SER A 66 22.31 11.44 -29.82
N THR A 67 23.47 12.06 -29.99
CA THR A 67 24.33 11.86 -31.17
C THR A 67 25.09 10.52 -31.08
N GLU A 68 25.56 10.16 -29.89
CA GLU A 68 26.34 8.92 -29.68
C GLU A 68 25.45 7.66 -29.70
N VAL A 69 24.22 7.74 -29.18
CA VAL A 69 23.22 6.66 -29.27
C VAL A 69 22.72 6.48 -30.70
N ILE A 70 22.48 7.57 -31.43
CA ILE A 70 22.10 7.51 -32.85
C ILE A 70 23.25 6.98 -33.71
N GLU A 71 24.50 7.34 -33.43
CA GLU A 71 25.65 6.79 -34.13
C GLU A 71 25.94 5.33 -33.78
N ARG A 72 25.65 4.91 -32.53
CA ARG A 72 25.80 3.52 -32.09
C ARG A 72 24.70 2.61 -32.65
N ILE A 73 23.45 3.08 -32.69
CA ILE A 73 22.32 2.43 -33.38
C ILE A 73 22.60 2.32 -34.90
N ARG A 74 23.31 3.26 -35.48
CA ARG A 74 23.74 3.21 -36.89
C ARG A 74 24.89 2.26 -37.17
N ARG A 75 25.78 2.00 -36.20
CA ARG A 75 26.92 1.12 -36.34
C ARG A 75 26.64 -0.37 -36.04
N GLU A 76 25.67 -0.64 -35.18
CA GLU A 76 25.20 -1.99 -34.89
C GLU A 76 23.99 -2.29 -35.76
N ASP A 77 24.14 -3.22 -36.67
CA ASP A 77 23.27 -3.69 -37.74
C ASP A 77 21.94 -4.27 -37.21
N ASP A 78 21.10 -3.46 -36.57
CA ASP A 78 19.78 -3.88 -36.06
C ASP A 78 18.73 -3.73 -37.16
N ARG A 79 18.92 -4.50 -38.24
CA ARG A 79 18.00 -4.58 -39.39
C ARG A 79 16.64 -5.16 -39.05
N GLU A 80 16.48 -5.81 -37.91
CA GLU A 80 15.21 -6.45 -37.54
C GLU A 80 14.18 -5.50 -36.93
N PHE A 81 14.60 -4.43 -36.24
CA PHE A 81 13.64 -3.47 -35.64
C PHE A 81 13.37 -2.25 -36.55
N VAL A 82 14.43 -1.73 -37.15
CA VAL A 82 14.32 -0.57 -38.06
C VAL A 82 13.97 -1.02 -39.49
N GLY A 83 14.35 -2.24 -39.87
CA GLY A 83 14.13 -2.83 -41.18
C GLY A 83 12.65 -2.84 -41.65
N PRO A 84 11.69 -3.33 -40.85
CA PRO A 84 10.27 -3.32 -41.24
C PRO A 84 9.68 -1.93 -41.34
N VAL A 85 10.14 -0.97 -40.56
CA VAL A 85 9.65 0.43 -40.60
C VAL A 85 10.24 1.15 -41.81
N ILE A 86 11.54 1.02 -42.04
CA ILE A 86 12.20 1.57 -43.22
C ILE A 86 11.72 0.86 -44.51
N GLY A 87 11.57 -0.45 -44.50
CA GLY A 87 11.05 -1.22 -45.65
C GLY A 87 9.61 -0.87 -46.02
N LYS A 88 8.74 -0.57 -45.05
CA LYS A 88 7.39 -0.03 -45.33
C LYS A 88 7.45 1.39 -45.88
N LEU A 89 8.36 2.24 -45.39
CA LEU A 89 8.57 3.60 -45.91
C LEU A 89 9.19 3.62 -47.31
N GLU A 90 10.15 2.74 -47.60
CA GLU A 90 10.71 2.57 -48.94
C GLU A 90 9.73 1.93 -49.93
N GLY A 91 8.84 1.01 -49.50
CA GLY A 91 7.79 0.43 -50.30
C GLY A 91 6.75 1.45 -50.75
N ILE A 92 6.49 2.48 -49.94
CA ILE A 92 5.62 3.62 -50.30
C ILE A 92 6.30 4.54 -51.29
N SER A 93 7.63 4.72 -51.21
CA SER A 93 8.41 5.59 -52.09
C SER A 93 8.61 5.00 -53.51
N ARG A 94 8.64 3.67 -53.67
CA ARG A 94 8.83 2.99 -54.97
C ARG A 94 7.57 2.91 -55.84
N ARG A 95 6.38 3.13 -55.28
CA ARG A 95 5.13 3.07 -56.03
C ARG A 95 4.61 4.39 -56.60
N ARG A 96 5.24 5.53 -56.31
CA ARG A 96 4.85 6.82 -56.86
C ARG A 96 6.08 7.66 -57.18
N LYS A 97 6.41 7.74 -58.46
CA LYS A 97 7.23 8.83 -59.03
C LYS A 97 6.49 10.17 -58.82
N TRP A 98 6.64 10.78 -57.64
CA TRP A 98 6.25 12.16 -57.43
C TRP A 98 7.37 12.90 -56.75
N SER A 99 7.61 14.08 -57.30
CA SER A 99 8.73 15.04 -57.04
C SER A 99 9.29 14.98 -55.60
N GLY A 100 10.62 14.91 -55.51
CA GLY A 100 11.41 14.78 -54.25
C GLY A 100 11.21 15.85 -53.18
N ARG A 101 10.35 16.84 -53.41
CA ARG A 101 9.98 17.88 -52.44
C ARG A 101 8.84 17.44 -51.51
N ILE A 102 7.90 16.56 -51.95
CA ILE A 102 6.79 16.10 -51.12
C ILE A 102 7.21 14.93 -50.22
N GLY A 103 8.17 14.11 -50.66
CA GLY A 103 8.72 13.02 -49.83
C GLY A 103 9.53 13.55 -48.65
N ALA A 104 10.33 14.58 -48.86
CA ALA A 104 11.10 15.23 -47.79
C ALA A 104 10.23 15.99 -46.78
N ALA A 105 9.14 16.62 -47.24
CA ALA A 105 8.19 17.31 -46.37
C ALA A 105 7.37 16.32 -45.54
N GLY A 106 6.99 15.16 -46.11
CA GLY A 106 6.29 14.09 -45.38
C GLY A 106 7.17 13.42 -44.30
N LEU A 107 8.45 13.19 -44.60
CA LEU A 107 9.41 12.66 -43.65
C LEU A 107 9.71 13.67 -42.53
N ALA A 108 9.86 14.96 -42.87
CA ALA A 108 10.05 16.02 -41.89
C ALA A 108 8.82 16.18 -40.98
N ALA A 109 7.61 16.08 -41.52
CA ALA A 109 6.36 16.12 -40.76
C ALA A 109 6.21 14.89 -39.84
N ALA A 110 6.57 13.69 -40.31
CA ALA A 110 6.56 12.50 -39.48
C ALA A 110 7.61 12.54 -38.35
N LEU A 111 8.82 13.03 -38.65
CA LEU A 111 9.87 13.24 -37.65
C LEU A 111 9.50 14.34 -36.66
N ALA A 112 8.85 15.44 -37.12
CA ALA A 112 8.34 16.48 -36.26
C ALA A 112 7.19 15.99 -35.35
N LEU A 113 6.31 15.10 -35.87
CA LEU A 113 5.26 14.45 -35.09
C LEU A 113 5.84 13.50 -34.04
N VAL A 114 6.81 12.67 -34.42
CA VAL A 114 7.49 11.74 -33.49
C VAL A 114 8.29 12.54 -32.46
N ALA A 115 9.01 13.58 -32.87
CA ALA A 115 9.72 14.48 -31.96
C ALA A 115 8.75 15.26 -31.06
N GLY A 116 7.61 15.70 -31.59
CA GLY A 116 6.55 16.36 -30.82
C GLY A 116 5.90 15.45 -29.77
N LEU A 117 5.61 14.21 -30.15
CA LEU A 117 5.10 13.17 -29.24
C LEU A 117 6.18 12.80 -28.20
N TRP A 118 7.43 12.69 -28.58
CA TRP A 118 8.55 12.41 -27.71
C TRP A 118 8.84 13.57 -26.72
N MET A 119 8.82 14.84 -27.22
CA MET A 119 8.92 16.03 -26.36
C MET A 119 7.70 16.17 -25.43
N SER A 120 6.50 15.87 -25.91
CA SER A 120 5.28 15.86 -25.09
C SER A 120 5.37 14.82 -23.98
N SER A 121 5.89 13.64 -24.28
CA SER A 121 6.08 12.58 -23.29
C SER A 121 7.14 12.91 -22.23
N ARG A 122 8.24 13.60 -22.61
CA ARG A 122 9.26 14.08 -21.67
C ARG A 122 8.78 15.23 -20.76
N ASN A 123 7.76 15.95 -21.19
CA ASN A 123 7.22 17.10 -20.48
C ASN A 123 5.92 16.77 -19.71
N ALA A 124 5.65 15.50 -19.42
CA ALA A 124 4.49 15.11 -18.63
C ALA A 124 4.50 15.87 -17.28
N PRO A 125 3.38 16.52 -16.90
CA PRO A 125 3.29 17.28 -15.66
C PRO A 125 3.32 16.43 -14.40
N ALA A 126 2.94 15.16 -14.50
CA ALA A 126 2.92 14.21 -13.39
C ALA A 126 3.05 12.78 -13.91
N TYR A 127 3.28 11.83 -13.00
CA TYR A 127 3.24 10.40 -13.29
C TYR A 127 2.78 9.61 -12.08
N ILE A 128 2.17 8.45 -12.31
CA ILE A 128 1.89 7.48 -11.25
C ILE A 128 3.20 6.77 -10.95
N HIS A 129 3.76 7.04 -9.76
CA HIS A 129 5.02 6.44 -9.32
C HIS A 129 4.81 4.96 -8.96
N ARG A 130 3.76 4.69 -8.19
CA ARG A 130 3.29 3.33 -7.87
C ARG A 130 1.88 3.38 -7.33
N ASP A 131 1.25 2.22 -7.25
CA ASP A 131 -0.04 2.05 -6.61
C ASP A 131 -0.05 0.81 -5.70
N ASP A 132 -1.02 0.75 -4.82
CA ASP A 132 -1.34 -0.44 -4.04
C ASP A 132 -2.78 -0.88 -4.38
N ALA A 133 -2.86 -1.84 -5.29
CA ALA A 133 -4.09 -2.41 -5.84
C ALA A 133 -5.14 -1.35 -6.21
N ALA A 134 -4.68 -0.32 -6.90
CA ALA A 134 -5.55 0.71 -7.41
C ALA A 134 -6.54 0.10 -8.42
N LYS A 135 -7.83 0.31 -8.15
CA LYS A 135 -8.90 0.00 -9.08
C LYS A 135 -9.36 1.29 -9.73
N TRP A 136 -8.99 1.47 -10.98
CA TRP A 136 -9.33 2.65 -11.74
C TRP A 136 -10.66 2.49 -12.48
N SER A 137 -11.45 3.56 -12.58
CA SER A 137 -12.61 3.64 -13.47
C SER A 137 -12.12 4.09 -14.85
N GLY A 138 -12.11 3.16 -15.80
CA GLY A 138 -11.58 3.36 -17.15
C GLY A 138 -10.12 2.96 -17.31
N GLU A 139 -9.60 3.09 -18.53
CA GLU A 139 -8.22 2.77 -18.84
C GLU A 139 -7.29 3.86 -18.31
N VAL A 140 -6.66 3.60 -17.18
CA VAL A 140 -5.54 4.40 -16.67
C VAL A 140 -4.28 3.58 -16.89
N PHE A 141 -3.46 4.02 -17.84
CA PHE A 141 -2.15 3.39 -18.02
C PHE A 141 -1.20 3.85 -16.90
N PRO A 142 -0.54 2.93 -16.19
CA PRO A 142 0.54 3.28 -15.28
C PRO A 142 1.62 4.06 -16.06
N GLY A 143 1.98 5.22 -15.55
CA GLY A 143 3.02 6.01 -16.18
C GLY A 143 2.72 7.50 -16.22
N ARG A 144 3.14 8.15 -17.30
CA ARG A 144 3.09 9.61 -17.45
C ARG A 144 1.68 10.14 -17.67
N LEU A 145 1.32 11.16 -16.92
CA LEU A 145 0.01 11.80 -16.96
C LEU A 145 0.12 13.13 -17.73
N ALA A 146 -0.74 13.32 -18.70
CA ALA A 146 -0.83 14.56 -19.45
C ALA A 146 -1.59 15.65 -18.66
N ASN A 147 -1.46 16.89 -19.08
CA ASN A 147 -2.31 17.96 -18.59
C ASN A 147 -3.77 17.67 -19.00
N GLY A 148 -4.70 17.79 -18.05
CA GLY A 148 -6.10 17.40 -18.23
C GLY A 148 -6.39 15.92 -17.97
N SER A 149 -5.38 15.09 -17.66
CA SER A 149 -5.62 13.70 -17.25
C SER A 149 -6.49 13.63 -16.00
N ARG A 150 -7.62 12.93 -16.09
CA ARG A 150 -8.54 12.73 -14.98
C ARG A 150 -8.46 11.30 -14.47
N LEU A 151 -8.12 11.18 -13.21
CA LEU A 151 -7.87 9.93 -12.51
C LEU A 151 -9.04 9.62 -11.59
N LYS A 152 -9.83 8.60 -11.92
CA LYS A 152 -10.91 8.10 -11.07
C LYS A 152 -10.48 6.80 -10.43
N LEU A 153 -10.12 6.86 -9.17
CA LEU A 153 -9.73 5.73 -8.35
C LEU A 153 -10.94 5.22 -7.58
N GLU A 154 -11.46 4.04 -7.93
CA GLU A 154 -12.59 3.42 -7.24
C GLU A 154 -12.21 2.84 -5.88
N ALA A 155 -11.00 2.29 -5.77
CA ALA A 155 -10.48 1.71 -4.53
C ALA A 155 -8.96 1.58 -4.58
N GLY A 156 -8.33 1.42 -3.39
CA GLY A 156 -6.88 1.30 -3.27
C GLY A 156 -6.19 2.63 -3.09
N LEU A 157 -4.87 2.63 -3.29
CA LEU A 157 -3.99 3.78 -3.09
C LEU A 157 -3.15 4.01 -4.34
N ALA A 158 -2.88 5.27 -4.68
CA ALA A 158 -1.94 5.62 -5.73
C ALA A 158 -1.02 6.75 -5.29
N GLU A 159 0.27 6.60 -5.56
CA GLU A 159 1.30 7.61 -5.34
C GLU A 159 1.57 8.32 -6.66
N ILE A 160 1.31 9.61 -6.70
CA ILE A 160 1.44 10.47 -7.88
C ILE A 160 2.53 11.49 -7.62
N HIS A 161 3.54 11.52 -8.49
CA HIS A 161 4.61 12.49 -8.44
C HIS A 161 4.41 13.56 -9.52
N PHE A 162 4.48 14.81 -9.12
CA PHE A 162 4.44 15.96 -10.02
C PHE A 162 5.85 16.36 -10.43
N ARG A 163 5.99 16.89 -11.64
CA ARG A 163 7.30 17.28 -12.18
C ARG A 163 8.01 18.37 -11.38
N ASN A 164 7.28 19.21 -10.66
CA ASN A 164 7.89 20.18 -9.74
C ASN A 164 8.49 19.51 -8.49
N GLY A 165 8.19 18.23 -8.24
CA GLY A 165 8.67 17.46 -7.11
C GLY A 165 7.66 17.28 -5.98
N ALA A 166 6.43 17.79 -6.11
CA ALA A 166 5.36 17.49 -5.16
C ALA A 166 4.91 16.04 -5.31
N GLU A 167 4.59 15.40 -4.19
CA GLU A 167 4.17 14.02 -4.08
C GLU A 167 2.79 13.95 -3.44
N LEU A 168 1.91 13.16 -4.02
CA LEU A 168 0.53 13.05 -3.60
C LEU A 168 0.14 11.57 -3.45
N ILE A 169 -0.44 11.22 -2.30
CA ILE A 169 -1.09 9.93 -2.09
C ILE A 169 -2.59 10.11 -2.27
N LEU A 170 -3.14 9.46 -3.28
CA LEU A 170 -4.57 9.42 -3.57
C LEU A 170 -5.17 8.17 -2.93
N GLU A 171 -6.21 8.33 -2.11
CA GLU A 171 -6.96 7.25 -1.47
C GLU A 171 -8.34 7.14 -2.13
N GLY A 172 -8.65 5.95 -2.68
CA GLY A 172 -9.94 5.68 -3.32
C GLY A 172 -11.09 5.42 -2.31
N PRO A 173 -12.34 5.80 -2.65
CA PRO A 173 -12.74 6.37 -3.93
C PRO A 173 -12.35 7.83 -4.07
N ALA A 174 -11.82 8.22 -5.25
CA ALA A 174 -11.37 9.59 -5.49
C ALA A 174 -11.40 9.96 -6.98
N ASP A 175 -11.51 11.26 -7.27
CA ASP A 175 -11.53 11.83 -8.62
C ASP A 175 -10.60 13.05 -8.66
N LEU A 176 -9.45 12.90 -9.31
CA LEU A 176 -8.36 13.88 -9.39
C LEU A 176 -8.04 14.20 -10.84
N GLU A 177 -7.88 15.47 -11.18
CA GLU A 177 -7.40 15.95 -12.47
C GLU A 177 -6.02 16.60 -12.35
N ILE A 178 -5.10 16.25 -13.24
CA ILE A 178 -3.78 16.87 -13.36
C ILE A 178 -3.91 18.15 -14.18
N ARG A 179 -3.59 19.30 -13.60
CA ARG A 179 -3.72 20.62 -14.24
C ARG A 179 -2.40 21.31 -14.58
N GLY A 180 -1.29 20.65 -14.30
CA GLY A 180 0.03 21.16 -14.60
C GLY A 180 1.13 20.50 -13.80
N PRO A 181 2.38 20.89 -14.00
CA PRO A 181 3.55 20.28 -13.34
C PRO A 181 3.61 20.50 -11.81
N GLY A 182 2.75 21.31 -11.28
CA GLY A 182 2.60 21.59 -9.84
C GLY A 182 1.16 21.97 -9.50
N ALA A 183 0.17 21.44 -10.24
CA ALA A 183 -1.23 21.79 -10.05
C ALA A 183 -2.16 20.60 -10.27
N GLY A 184 -3.17 20.45 -9.42
CA GLY A 184 -4.22 19.47 -9.52
C GLY A 184 -5.59 20.02 -9.13
N TRP A 185 -6.64 19.26 -9.46
CA TRP A 185 -8.01 19.50 -9.00
C TRP A 185 -8.57 18.23 -8.39
N LEU A 186 -8.95 18.27 -7.13
CA LEU A 186 -9.65 17.19 -6.45
C LEU A 186 -11.15 17.44 -6.49
N TYR A 187 -11.88 16.62 -7.26
CA TYR A 187 -13.34 16.70 -7.36
C TYR A 187 -14.04 16.00 -6.19
N SER A 188 -13.49 14.86 -5.76
CA SER A 188 -13.97 14.09 -4.61
C SER A 188 -12.87 13.16 -4.12
N GLY A 189 -12.97 12.71 -2.86
CA GLY A 189 -12.06 11.75 -2.25
C GLY A 189 -11.01 12.42 -1.37
N LYS A 190 -9.92 11.69 -1.10
CA LYS A 190 -8.96 12.03 -0.06
C LYS A 190 -7.53 11.98 -0.61
N VAL A 191 -6.77 13.01 -0.30
CA VAL A 191 -5.35 13.11 -0.68
C VAL A 191 -4.50 13.58 0.49
N ALA A 192 -3.31 12.99 0.60
CA ALA A 192 -2.22 13.55 1.37
C ALA A 192 -1.15 14.07 0.42
N VAL A 193 -0.67 15.29 0.63
CA VAL A 193 0.31 15.96 -0.21
C VAL A 193 1.56 16.26 0.61
N HIS A 194 2.72 15.93 0.06
CA HIS A 194 4.02 16.32 0.56
C HIS A 194 4.71 17.20 -0.48
N VAL A 195 5.11 18.41 -0.08
CA VAL A 195 5.73 19.40 -0.97
C VAL A 195 7.13 19.73 -0.46
N PRO A 196 8.19 19.20 -1.06
CA PRO A 196 9.56 19.55 -0.72
C PRO A 196 9.85 21.02 -1.12
N GLU A 197 10.89 21.60 -0.54
CA GLU A 197 11.25 23.02 -0.76
C GLU A 197 11.31 23.43 -2.24
N ARG A 198 11.82 22.57 -3.12
CA ARG A 198 11.91 22.81 -4.57
C ARG A 198 10.54 22.90 -5.26
N ALA A 199 9.48 22.41 -4.62
CA ALA A 199 8.12 22.32 -5.16
C ALA A 199 7.17 23.34 -4.53
N ILE A 200 7.66 24.25 -3.68
CA ILE A 200 6.86 25.32 -3.07
C ILE A 200 6.03 26.03 -4.12
N GLY A 201 4.77 26.29 -3.82
CA GLY A 201 3.79 26.86 -4.74
C GLY A 201 2.93 25.81 -5.43
N PHE A 202 3.05 24.53 -5.07
CA PHE A 202 2.08 23.50 -5.51
C PHE A 202 0.66 23.94 -5.20
N THR A 203 -0.27 23.74 -6.13
CA THR A 203 -1.67 24.14 -5.97
C THR A 203 -2.61 22.96 -6.10
N LEU A 204 -3.57 22.87 -5.20
CA LEU A 204 -4.66 21.93 -5.28
C LEU A 204 -6.00 22.66 -5.21
N ASP A 205 -6.72 22.61 -6.32
CA ASP A 205 -8.09 23.15 -6.40
C ASP A 205 -9.10 22.11 -5.92
N SER A 206 -10.22 22.59 -5.37
CA SER A 206 -11.33 21.78 -4.90
C SER A 206 -12.64 22.57 -4.94
N PRO A 207 -13.81 21.95 -4.75
CA PRO A 207 -15.08 22.66 -4.62
C PRO A 207 -15.08 23.73 -3.52
N GLY A 208 -14.33 23.53 -2.43
CA GLY A 208 -14.22 24.47 -1.32
C GLY A 208 -13.27 25.66 -1.55
N GLY A 209 -12.41 25.58 -2.58
CA GLY A 209 -11.44 26.63 -2.89
C GLY A 209 -10.08 26.08 -3.33
N ARG A 210 -9.11 26.99 -3.40
CA ARG A 210 -7.73 26.68 -3.79
C ARG A 210 -6.81 26.64 -2.59
N VAL A 211 -6.05 25.57 -2.45
CA VAL A 211 -4.94 25.42 -1.51
C VAL A 211 -3.64 25.71 -2.26
N ILE A 212 -2.82 26.60 -1.72
CA ILE A 212 -1.48 26.94 -2.25
C ILE A 212 -0.47 26.56 -1.18
N ASP A 213 0.44 25.69 -1.51
CA ASP A 213 1.52 25.28 -0.63
C ASP A 213 2.56 26.39 -0.40
N LEU A 214 3.08 26.45 0.82
CA LEU A 214 4.17 27.34 1.23
C LEU A 214 5.34 26.57 1.87
N GLY A 215 5.55 25.30 1.47
CA GLY A 215 6.56 24.39 2.04
C GLY A 215 5.95 23.49 3.12
N THR A 216 5.14 22.49 2.71
CA THR A 216 4.23 21.83 3.64
C THR A 216 4.01 20.36 3.37
N SER A 217 3.41 19.75 4.40
CA SER A 217 2.64 18.52 4.27
C SER A 217 1.21 18.79 4.74
N PHE A 218 0.24 18.46 3.90
CA PHE A 218 -1.17 18.71 4.19
C PHE A 218 -2.08 17.64 3.59
N GLY A 219 -3.30 17.56 4.09
CA GLY A 219 -4.35 16.70 3.56
C GLY A 219 -5.54 17.51 3.05
N VAL A 220 -6.19 17.01 2.02
CA VAL A 220 -7.47 17.54 1.54
C VAL A 220 -8.44 16.38 1.37
N GLU A 221 -9.63 16.55 1.90
CA GLU A 221 -10.75 15.62 1.74
C GLU A 221 -11.95 16.36 1.14
N VAL A 222 -12.54 15.78 0.09
CA VAL A 222 -13.72 16.32 -0.59
C VAL A 222 -14.80 15.25 -0.58
N GLY A 223 -15.88 15.53 0.14
CA GLY A 223 -17.05 14.66 0.20
C GLY A 223 -17.83 14.62 -1.12
N SER A 224 -18.71 13.64 -1.25
CA SER A 224 -19.61 13.51 -2.41
C SER A 224 -20.59 14.69 -2.53
N ASP A 225 -20.86 15.39 -1.44
CA ASP A 225 -21.66 16.62 -1.37
C ASP A 225 -20.85 17.89 -1.70
N GLY A 226 -19.55 17.76 -1.97
CA GLY A 226 -18.61 18.86 -2.22
C GLY A 226 -18.11 19.55 -0.96
N ALA A 227 -18.50 19.09 0.24
CA ALA A 227 -17.89 19.54 1.49
C ALA A 227 -16.38 19.28 1.40
N THR A 228 -15.59 20.30 1.72
CA THR A 228 -14.13 20.22 1.58
C THR A 228 -13.47 20.51 2.91
N GLU A 229 -12.54 19.66 3.31
CA GLU A 229 -11.71 19.86 4.50
C GLU A 229 -10.23 19.87 4.09
N THR A 230 -9.47 20.84 4.59
CA THR A 230 -8.03 20.96 4.43
C THR A 230 -7.37 20.96 5.81
N GLN A 231 -6.37 20.09 6.01
CA GLN A 231 -5.64 19.96 7.26
C GLN A 231 -4.15 20.15 7.01
N VAL A 232 -3.47 20.95 7.85
CA VAL A 232 -2.01 21.17 7.74
C VAL A 232 -1.29 20.31 8.77
N PHE A 233 -0.44 19.40 8.30
CA PHE A 233 0.34 18.49 9.14
C PHE A 233 1.69 19.11 9.53
N GLU A 234 2.31 19.81 8.57
CA GLU A 234 3.59 20.48 8.77
C GLU A 234 3.69 21.73 7.89
N GLY A 235 4.32 22.79 8.38
CA GLY A 235 4.50 24.04 7.66
C GLY A 235 3.24 24.89 7.61
N LYS A 236 2.90 25.50 6.46
CA LYS A 236 1.74 26.40 6.28
C LYS A 236 1.24 26.41 4.84
N VAL A 237 -0.06 26.49 4.68
CA VAL A 237 -0.71 26.67 3.37
C VAL A 237 -1.51 27.96 3.32
N LYS A 238 -1.63 28.51 2.12
CA LYS A 238 -2.55 29.60 1.84
C LYS A 238 -3.81 29.01 1.20
N ILE A 239 -4.96 29.32 1.76
CA ILE A 239 -6.25 28.94 1.19
C ILE A 239 -6.93 30.16 0.60
N LYS A 240 -7.42 30.01 -0.63
CA LYS A 240 -8.35 30.93 -1.28
C LYS A 240 -9.74 30.29 -1.29
N PRO A 241 -10.58 30.52 -0.27
CA PRO A 241 -11.88 29.90 -0.22
C PRO A 241 -12.77 30.37 -1.37
N LYS A 242 -13.60 29.49 -1.91
CA LYS A 242 -14.53 29.86 -2.98
C LYS A 242 -15.51 30.93 -2.48
N GLY A 243 -15.59 32.06 -3.19
CA GLY A 243 -16.49 33.15 -2.85
C GLY A 243 -16.05 34.08 -1.70
N ALA A 244 -14.92 33.82 -1.05
CA ALA A 244 -14.37 34.71 -0.02
C ALA A 244 -13.52 35.83 -0.62
N LYS A 245 -13.55 37.00 0.04
CA LYS A 245 -12.77 38.18 -0.37
C LYS A 245 -11.31 38.16 0.12
N ALA A 246 -11.01 37.35 1.12
CA ALA A 246 -9.69 37.31 1.75
C ALA A 246 -9.09 35.89 1.71
N ASP A 247 -7.79 35.83 1.51
CA ASP A 247 -7.01 34.61 1.66
C ASP A 247 -6.81 34.30 3.14
N LEU A 248 -6.72 32.99 3.47
CA LEU A 248 -6.44 32.50 4.81
C LEU A 248 -5.09 31.79 4.82
N ILE A 249 -4.34 31.93 5.90
CA ILE A 249 -3.14 31.13 6.16
C ILE A 249 -3.52 30.10 7.23
N LEU A 250 -3.28 28.83 6.93
CA LEU A 250 -3.30 27.75 7.92
C LEU A 250 -1.87 27.36 8.25
N VAL A 251 -1.65 27.08 9.52
CA VAL A 251 -0.37 26.55 10.03
C VAL A 251 -0.55 25.15 10.56
N LYS A 252 0.55 24.52 10.96
CA LYS A 252 0.56 23.16 11.54
C LYS A 252 -0.53 22.99 12.57
N ASN A 253 -1.25 21.85 12.50
CA ASN A 253 -2.38 21.44 13.35
C ASN A 253 -3.67 22.24 13.16
N GLU A 254 -3.76 23.11 12.18
CA GLU A 254 -5.00 23.80 11.85
C GLU A 254 -5.77 23.08 10.73
N THR A 255 -7.09 23.19 10.82
CA THR A 255 -8.04 22.67 9.85
C THR A 255 -8.95 23.78 9.34
N PHE A 256 -9.22 23.75 8.04
CA PHE A 256 -10.20 24.61 7.39
C PHE A 256 -11.22 23.75 6.65
N ALA A 257 -12.47 23.92 6.96
CA ALA A 257 -13.57 23.22 6.30
C ALA A 257 -14.53 24.18 5.63
N VAL A 258 -15.06 23.79 4.48
CA VAL A 258 -16.18 24.45 3.81
C VAL A 258 -17.30 23.44 3.66
N LYS A 259 -18.40 23.67 4.36
CA LYS A 259 -19.60 22.84 4.26
C LYS A 259 -20.80 23.75 4.04
N ASP A 260 -21.67 23.41 3.07
CA ASP A 260 -22.85 24.22 2.69
C ASP A 260 -22.48 25.70 2.41
N GLY A 261 -21.30 25.94 1.78
CA GLY A 261 -20.78 27.28 1.50
C GLY A 261 -20.33 28.06 2.74
N LYS A 262 -20.35 27.46 3.94
CA LYS A 262 -19.92 28.10 5.18
C LYS A 262 -18.50 27.70 5.55
N PRO A 263 -17.56 28.63 5.55
CA PRO A 263 -16.20 28.38 5.97
C PRO A 263 -16.09 28.29 7.49
N ARG A 264 -15.30 27.32 7.98
CA ARG A 264 -14.96 27.14 9.38
C ARG A 264 -13.47 26.83 9.52
N LYS A 265 -12.79 27.57 10.38
CA LYS A 265 -11.43 27.25 10.82
C LYS A 265 -11.51 26.62 12.22
N SER A 266 -10.72 25.57 12.46
CA SER A 266 -10.61 24.91 13.76
C SER A 266 -9.16 24.46 13.98
N GLU A 267 -8.82 24.15 15.22
CA GLU A 267 -7.61 23.45 15.59
C GLU A 267 -7.88 21.96 15.65
N GLY A 268 -6.80 21.14 15.62
CA GLY A 268 -6.91 19.71 15.79
C GLY A 268 -6.85 18.93 14.47
N ALA A 269 -6.02 19.38 13.54
CA ALA A 269 -5.69 18.59 12.35
C ALA A 269 -5.16 17.21 12.76
N THR A 270 -5.74 16.15 12.20
CA THR A 270 -5.44 14.78 12.56
C THR A 270 -4.79 14.08 11.36
N GLU A 271 -3.49 14.32 11.18
CA GLU A 271 -2.70 13.65 10.11
C GLU A 271 -2.89 12.14 10.11
N SER A 272 -3.11 11.53 11.28
CA SER A 272 -3.32 10.09 11.41
C SER A 272 -4.54 9.57 10.65
N THR A 273 -5.44 10.42 10.17
CA THR A 273 -6.58 10.00 9.33
C THR A 273 -6.23 9.87 7.85
N TYR A 274 -5.01 10.23 7.44
CA TYR A 274 -4.53 10.16 6.06
C TYR A 274 -3.47 9.08 5.89
N VAL A 275 -3.50 8.38 4.76
CA VAL A 275 -2.37 7.56 4.29
C VAL A 275 -1.34 8.51 3.66
N THR A 276 -0.14 8.57 4.21
CA THR A 276 0.91 9.50 3.78
C THR A 276 2.04 8.84 2.99
N GLY A 277 2.02 7.52 2.86
CA GLY A 277 2.95 6.74 2.05
C GLY A 277 2.39 5.34 1.83
N LEU A 278 2.73 4.72 0.71
CA LEU A 278 2.30 3.36 0.42
C LEU A 278 3.13 2.34 1.22
N PRO A 279 2.56 1.14 1.49
CA PRO A 279 3.34 0.03 2.04
C PRO A 279 4.61 -0.20 1.21
N PRO A 280 5.74 -0.55 1.82
CA PRO A 280 6.91 -0.99 1.08
C PRO A 280 6.51 -2.09 0.09
N ARG A 281 7.17 -2.15 -1.08
CA ARG A 281 6.97 -3.30 -1.96
C ARG A 281 7.33 -4.56 -1.18
N ALA A 282 6.38 -5.46 -1.07
CA ALA A 282 6.62 -6.72 -0.37
C ALA A 282 7.71 -7.51 -1.11
N ALA A 283 8.64 -8.06 -0.35
CA ALA A 283 9.62 -9.00 -0.89
C ALA A 283 8.90 -10.17 -1.57
N HIS A 284 9.47 -10.70 -2.64
CA HIS A 284 8.89 -11.83 -3.36
C HIS A 284 8.76 -13.08 -2.48
N ARG A 285 9.61 -13.19 -1.45
CA ARG A 285 9.55 -14.20 -0.39
C ARG A 285 9.55 -13.49 0.95
N MET A 286 8.52 -13.72 1.74
CA MET A 286 8.36 -13.13 3.06
C MET A 286 8.34 -14.25 4.11
N GLU A 287 9.05 -14.06 5.19
CA GLU A 287 8.93 -14.98 6.33
C GLU A 287 7.58 -14.82 7.00
N PHE A 288 6.98 -15.94 7.36
CA PHE A 288 5.69 -15.95 8.05
C PHE A 288 5.55 -17.17 8.96
N VAL A 289 4.63 -17.02 9.88
CA VAL A 289 4.15 -18.11 10.74
C VAL A 289 2.67 -18.33 10.42
N HIS A 290 2.25 -19.58 10.29
CA HIS A 290 0.90 -19.95 9.91
C HIS A 290 0.33 -21.04 10.82
N TRP A 291 -0.85 -20.82 11.32
CA TRP A 291 -1.67 -21.80 12.04
C TRP A 291 -2.93 -22.07 11.22
N SER A 292 -2.95 -23.22 10.53
CA SER A 292 -4.07 -23.61 9.65
C SER A 292 -5.30 -24.11 10.41
N MET A 293 -5.16 -24.40 11.70
CA MET A 293 -6.23 -25.01 12.52
C MET A 293 -6.76 -26.37 12.00
N ASP A 294 -6.03 -27.07 11.12
CA ASP A 294 -6.47 -28.35 10.53
C ASP A 294 -6.18 -29.58 11.37
N ASN A 295 -5.27 -29.47 12.32
CA ASN A 295 -4.83 -30.64 13.12
C ASN A 295 -5.69 -30.82 14.37
N GLU A 296 -6.56 -31.80 14.38
CA GLU A 296 -7.37 -32.21 15.55
C GLU A 296 -6.54 -32.87 16.67
N GLY A 297 -5.35 -32.38 16.92
CA GLY A 297 -4.48 -32.89 17.97
C GLY A 297 -3.73 -31.75 18.63
N ALA A 298 -3.90 -31.59 19.91
CA ALA A 298 -3.60 -30.43 20.72
C ALA A 298 -2.15 -29.92 20.73
N LEU A 299 -1.18 -30.47 20.02
CA LEU A 299 0.22 -30.24 20.34
C LEU A 299 1.14 -29.79 19.18
N ASN A 300 0.73 -29.92 17.93
CA ASN A 300 1.62 -29.55 16.81
C ASN A 300 0.83 -28.88 15.69
N VAL A 301 0.67 -27.59 15.78
CA VAL A 301 0.20 -26.81 14.65
C VAL A 301 1.41 -26.53 13.75
N ALA A 302 1.37 -27.03 12.52
CA ALA A 302 2.45 -26.84 11.57
C ALA A 302 2.57 -25.35 11.20
N THR A 303 3.79 -24.83 11.26
CA THR A 303 4.12 -23.49 10.79
C THR A 303 5.00 -23.61 9.56
N LYS A 304 4.68 -22.85 8.53
CA LYS A 304 5.57 -22.65 7.40
C LYS A 304 6.32 -21.34 7.60
N ARG A 305 7.65 -21.38 7.58
CA ARG A 305 8.47 -20.20 7.34
C ARG A 305 8.79 -20.12 5.86
N GLY A 306 8.75 -18.92 5.31
CA GLY A 306 9.12 -18.65 3.91
C GLY A 306 10.50 -19.25 3.57
N GLY A 307 10.64 -19.80 2.36
CA GLY A 307 11.86 -20.47 1.93
C GLY A 307 11.82 -22.01 1.96
N GLY A 308 10.65 -22.60 2.15
CA GLY A 308 10.46 -24.06 2.04
C GLY A 308 10.84 -24.87 3.28
N LYS A 309 11.25 -24.24 4.38
CA LYS A 309 11.41 -24.92 5.68
C LYS A 309 10.12 -24.81 6.48
N VAL A 310 9.56 -25.98 6.81
CA VAL A 310 8.48 -26.11 7.79
C VAL A 310 9.16 -26.39 9.13
N ASP A 311 9.18 -25.38 9.99
CA ASP A 311 9.57 -25.59 11.38
C ASP A 311 8.27 -25.75 12.20
N PRO A 312 8.03 -26.91 12.84
CA PRO A 312 6.87 -27.07 13.69
C PRO A 312 7.00 -26.11 14.89
N ILE A 313 6.06 -25.19 15.01
CA ILE A 313 5.94 -24.38 16.21
C ILE A 313 4.89 -25.00 17.11
N SER A 314 5.29 -25.34 18.31
CA SER A 314 4.39 -25.90 19.30
C SER A 314 3.36 -24.85 19.71
N ALA A 315 2.09 -25.23 19.67
CA ALA A 315 0.99 -24.46 20.24
C ALA A 315 0.15 -25.39 21.12
N GLN A 316 -0.46 -24.84 22.15
CA GLN A 316 -1.27 -25.61 23.09
C GLN A 316 -2.64 -24.96 23.23
N LEU A 317 -3.69 -25.76 23.02
CA LEU A 317 -5.03 -25.34 23.39
C LEU A 317 -5.13 -25.34 24.92
N ARG A 318 -5.74 -24.28 25.45
CA ARG A 318 -5.94 -24.11 26.88
C ARG A 318 -7.37 -23.68 27.19
N ASN A 319 -7.83 -24.15 28.36
CA ASN A 319 -8.94 -23.49 29.05
C ASN A 319 -8.44 -23.04 30.43
N PHE A 320 -8.43 -21.75 30.68
CA PHE A 320 -7.99 -21.15 31.94
C PHE A 320 -9.00 -21.36 33.08
N ARG A 321 -10.18 -21.89 32.76
CA ARG A 321 -11.18 -22.35 33.74
C ARG A 321 -11.07 -23.86 33.93
N ILE A 322 -10.65 -24.27 35.09
CA ILE A 322 -10.43 -25.68 35.41
C ILE A 322 -11.72 -26.52 35.19
N GLY A 323 -11.58 -27.65 34.51
CA GLY A 323 -12.68 -28.58 34.25
C GLY A 323 -13.65 -28.17 33.13
N ARG A 324 -13.35 -27.09 32.39
CA ARG A 324 -14.11 -26.68 31.20
C ARG A 324 -13.52 -27.27 29.93
N PRO A 325 -14.34 -27.46 28.87
CA PRO A 325 -13.86 -28.03 27.60
C PRO A 325 -12.83 -27.10 26.93
N MET A 326 -11.95 -27.70 26.13
CA MET A 326 -11.05 -26.98 25.24
C MET A 326 -11.82 -26.37 24.06
N PRO A 327 -11.21 -25.43 23.27
CA PRO A 327 -11.79 -24.97 22.01
C PRO A 327 -12.21 -26.15 21.13
N ALA A 328 -13.36 -26.03 20.49
CA ALA A 328 -13.91 -27.08 19.65
C ALA A 328 -13.43 -26.94 18.19
N TRP A 329 -13.18 -28.07 17.53
CA TRP A 329 -12.92 -28.12 16.11
C TRP A 329 -14.23 -28.08 15.33
N ILE A 330 -14.30 -27.21 14.33
CA ILE A 330 -15.45 -27.03 13.44
C ILE A 330 -14.97 -26.95 11.99
N ASP A 331 -15.88 -26.92 11.02
CA ASP A 331 -15.53 -26.67 9.62
C ASP A 331 -15.29 -25.18 9.40
N GLY A 332 -14.16 -24.86 8.74
CA GLY A 332 -13.69 -23.52 8.40
C GLY A 332 -13.78 -23.18 6.93
N PRO A 333 -13.35 -22.01 6.52
CA PRO A 333 -13.19 -21.61 5.13
C PRO A 333 -12.19 -22.49 4.36
N PHE A 334 -11.13 -22.93 5.02
CA PHE A 334 -10.10 -23.81 4.47
C PHE A 334 -9.81 -24.95 5.44
N GLY A 335 -10.60 -26.05 5.36
CA GLY A 335 -10.44 -27.18 6.24
C GLY A 335 -11.12 -27.04 7.59
N LYS A 336 -10.38 -27.18 8.69
CA LYS A 336 -10.89 -27.05 10.04
C LYS A 336 -10.58 -25.70 10.65
N ALA A 337 -11.41 -25.27 11.59
CA ALA A 337 -11.30 -24.03 12.34
C ALA A 337 -11.45 -24.31 13.85
N LEU A 338 -11.07 -23.37 14.69
CA LEU A 338 -11.27 -23.41 16.13
C LEU A 338 -12.40 -22.48 16.56
N SER A 339 -13.32 -23.05 17.36
CA SER A 339 -14.43 -22.31 17.99
C SER A 339 -14.12 -22.06 19.47
N PHE A 340 -14.22 -20.79 19.87
CA PHE A 340 -13.96 -20.30 21.21
C PHE A 340 -15.25 -19.82 21.88
N ASP A 341 -15.43 -20.15 23.16
CA ASP A 341 -16.64 -19.82 23.93
C ASP A 341 -16.63 -18.42 24.59
N GLY A 342 -15.49 -17.75 24.62
CA GLY A 342 -15.31 -16.47 25.31
C GLY A 342 -15.15 -16.58 26.82
N GLU A 343 -15.06 -17.78 27.36
CA GLU A 343 -15.07 -18.03 28.81
C GLU A 343 -13.77 -18.57 29.40
N GLY A 344 -12.67 -18.55 28.67
CA GLY A 344 -11.38 -19.02 29.18
C GLY A 344 -10.58 -19.82 28.16
N GLN A 345 -11.14 -20.08 27.00
CA GLN A 345 -10.51 -20.82 25.91
C GLN A 345 -9.53 -19.95 25.13
N ALA A 346 -8.34 -20.49 24.87
CA ALA A 346 -7.31 -19.85 24.04
C ALA A 346 -6.37 -20.89 23.43
N MET A 347 -5.61 -20.50 22.43
CA MET A 347 -4.44 -21.21 21.96
C MET A 347 -3.20 -20.39 22.31
N GLU A 348 -2.32 -20.97 23.13
CA GLU A 348 -1.03 -20.40 23.50
C GLU A 348 0.02 -20.95 22.53
N THR A 349 0.71 -20.06 21.82
CA THR A 349 1.85 -20.45 21.00
C THR A 349 3.13 -20.20 21.79
N PHE A 350 4.22 -20.89 21.45
CA PHE A 350 5.54 -20.61 22.02
C PHE A 350 6.38 -19.72 21.09
N HIS A 351 5.73 -19.06 20.15
CA HIS A 351 6.36 -18.17 19.19
C HIS A 351 6.19 -16.71 19.61
N MET A 352 7.32 -16.02 19.70
CA MET A 352 7.32 -14.57 19.93
C MET A 352 6.91 -13.89 18.61
N GLY A 353 5.91 -13.02 18.67
CA GLY A 353 5.52 -12.24 17.52
C GLY A 353 6.58 -11.20 17.12
N PRO A 354 6.46 -10.59 15.93
CA PRO A 354 7.38 -9.55 15.49
C PRO A 354 7.52 -8.45 16.53
N GLY A 355 8.77 -8.16 16.92
CA GLY A 355 9.11 -7.16 17.93
C GLY A 355 9.39 -5.77 17.36
N GLY A 356 9.58 -4.79 18.25
CA GLY A 356 9.95 -3.44 17.89
C GLY A 356 8.91 -2.76 16.99
N ASP A 357 9.43 -2.01 16.04
CA ASP A 357 8.67 -1.27 15.03
C ASP A 357 8.71 -1.95 13.63
N ALA A 358 9.17 -3.19 13.57
CA ALA A 358 9.28 -3.94 12.33
C ALA A 358 7.94 -4.01 11.58
N ALA A 359 8.00 -3.87 10.26
CA ALA A 359 6.84 -4.03 9.40
C ALA A 359 6.26 -5.44 9.53
N ARG A 360 4.94 -5.56 9.57
CA ARG A 360 4.25 -6.84 9.75
C ARG A 360 2.86 -6.83 9.16
N THR A 361 2.40 -8.02 8.80
CA THR A 361 1.00 -8.26 8.43
C THR A 361 0.45 -9.44 9.22
N ILE A 362 -0.72 -9.28 9.79
CA ILE A 362 -1.49 -10.36 10.39
C ILE A 362 -2.73 -10.56 9.55
N ALA A 363 -2.97 -11.78 9.08
CA ALA A 363 -4.16 -12.13 8.31
C ALA A 363 -4.82 -13.38 8.91
N PHE A 364 -6.13 -13.43 8.90
CA PHE A 364 -6.89 -14.54 9.48
C PHE A 364 -8.33 -14.52 9.00
N TRP A 365 -8.99 -15.68 9.09
CA TRP A 365 -10.43 -15.77 8.97
C TRP A 365 -11.07 -15.75 10.36
N VAL A 366 -12.18 -15.02 10.47
CA VAL A 366 -12.91 -14.85 11.71
C VAL A 366 -14.40 -14.90 11.47
N ARG A 367 -15.13 -15.56 12.37
CA ARG A 367 -16.60 -15.52 12.43
C ARG A 367 -17.02 -15.08 13.83
N VAL A 368 -17.64 -13.90 13.90
CA VAL A 368 -18.14 -13.33 15.16
C VAL A 368 -19.65 -13.54 15.23
N PRO A 369 -20.18 -14.16 16.29
CA PRO A 369 -21.61 -14.40 16.41
C PRO A 369 -22.43 -13.13 16.38
N ALA A 370 -23.63 -13.16 15.75
CA ALA A 370 -24.51 -12.00 15.65
C ALA A 370 -25.01 -11.49 17.02
N ASP A 371 -25.05 -12.35 18.01
CA ASP A 371 -25.41 -12.02 19.39
C ASP A 371 -24.22 -11.65 20.28
N PHE A 372 -23.03 -11.42 19.66
CA PHE A 372 -21.83 -11.00 20.38
C PHE A 372 -22.07 -9.71 21.17
N LYS A 373 -21.78 -9.77 22.47
CA LYS A 373 -21.88 -8.62 23.37
C LYS A 373 -20.49 -8.13 23.75
N THR A 374 -20.34 -6.83 23.91
CA THR A 374 -19.06 -6.18 24.25
C THR A 374 -18.50 -6.62 25.61
N SER A 375 -19.33 -7.11 26.50
CA SER A 375 -18.92 -7.71 27.78
C SER A 375 -18.40 -9.12 27.67
N GLN A 376 -18.49 -9.75 26.50
CA GLN A 376 -17.99 -11.10 26.21
C GLN A 376 -16.71 -11.03 25.38
N GLY A 377 -15.94 -12.10 25.40
CA GLY A 377 -14.63 -12.21 24.81
C GLY A 377 -14.38 -11.60 23.44
N TYR A 378 -13.44 -10.68 23.37
CA TYR A 378 -13.14 -9.88 22.20
C TYR A 378 -11.71 -10.04 21.66
N GLY A 379 -10.79 -10.66 22.42
CA GLY A 379 -9.37 -10.75 22.07
C GLY A 379 -9.09 -11.84 21.04
N ILE A 380 -8.93 -11.45 19.77
CA ILE A 380 -8.68 -12.38 18.67
C ILE A 380 -7.24 -12.90 18.72
N LEU A 381 -6.27 -11.98 18.79
CA LEU A 381 -4.85 -12.33 18.80
C LEU A 381 -4.05 -11.24 19.53
N SER A 382 -3.06 -11.66 20.33
CA SER A 382 -2.24 -10.70 21.08
C SER A 382 -0.85 -11.24 21.39
N TRP A 383 0.13 -10.32 21.51
CA TRP A 383 1.47 -10.59 22.03
C TRP A 383 2.14 -9.29 22.52
N GLY A 384 3.32 -9.43 23.14
CA GLY A 384 4.08 -8.30 23.66
C GLY A 384 3.85 -8.08 25.14
N SER A 385 3.88 -6.85 25.62
CA SER A 385 3.79 -6.51 27.05
C SER A 385 2.84 -5.36 27.31
N LEU A 386 2.10 -5.43 28.40
CA LEU A 386 1.33 -4.35 29.00
C LEU A 386 1.95 -3.99 30.38
N PRO A 387 1.71 -2.78 30.95
CA PRO A 387 0.75 -1.76 30.51
C PRO A 387 1.33 -0.70 29.55
N ASP A 388 2.60 -0.75 29.18
CA ASP A 388 3.27 0.33 28.48
C ASP A 388 2.73 0.59 27.09
N THR A 389 2.60 1.87 26.73
CA THR A 389 2.19 2.30 25.40
C THR A 389 3.15 1.81 24.32
N GLY A 390 2.60 1.26 23.25
CA GLY A 390 3.36 0.80 22.09
C GLY A 390 4.02 -0.57 22.25
N ARG A 391 4.06 -1.15 23.45
CA ARG A 391 4.72 -2.45 23.71
C ARG A 391 3.83 -3.65 23.50
N ALA A 392 2.52 -3.44 23.40
CA ALA A 392 1.53 -4.46 23.11
C ALA A 392 1.13 -4.47 21.64
N TRP A 393 0.78 -5.63 21.14
CA TRP A 393 0.03 -5.81 19.91
C TRP A 393 -1.22 -6.63 20.22
N GLN A 394 -2.38 -6.07 19.92
CA GLN A 394 -3.64 -6.75 20.21
C GLN A 394 -4.68 -6.51 19.13
N ILE A 395 -5.13 -7.58 18.48
CA ILE A 395 -6.24 -7.57 17.54
C ILE A 395 -7.49 -8.04 18.28
N SER A 396 -8.62 -7.37 18.04
CA SER A 396 -9.88 -7.67 18.69
C SER A 396 -11.08 -7.34 17.81
N ALA A 397 -12.22 -8.01 18.08
CA ALA A 397 -13.52 -7.47 17.73
C ALA A 397 -13.83 -6.39 18.74
N ASN A 398 -13.81 -5.11 18.34
CA ASN A 398 -13.81 -3.97 19.25
C ASN A 398 -14.82 -4.11 20.40
N PRO A 399 -14.38 -4.08 21.68
CA PRO A 399 -15.27 -4.28 22.83
C PRO A 399 -16.05 -3.02 23.22
N TYR A 400 -15.71 -1.86 22.67
CA TYR A 400 -16.29 -0.60 23.09
C TYR A 400 -17.56 -0.28 22.32
N SER A 401 -18.65 0.00 23.04
CA SER A 401 -19.96 0.34 22.47
C SER A 401 -20.12 1.83 22.13
N GLY A 402 -19.13 2.67 22.45
CA GLY A 402 -19.15 4.08 22.10
C GLY A 402 -19.22 4.27 20.58
N HIS A 403 -20.11 5.16 20.12
CA HIS A 403 -20.27 5.49 18.70
C HIS A 403 -20.59 4.31 17.75
N ASN A 404 -21.25 3.26 18.22
CA ASN A 404 -21.52 2.04 17.43
C ASN A 404 -20.26 1.33 16.88
N GLU A 405 -19.17 1.34 17.62
CA GLU A 405 -17.90 0.74 17.17
C GLU A 405 -17.71 -0.73 17.59
N ALA A 406 -18.62 -1.27 18.40
CA ALA A 406 -18.53 -2.64 18.87
C ALA A 406 -18.53 -3.64 17.71
N GLY A 407 -17.73 -4.69 17.85
CA GLY A 407 -17.64 -5.76 16.86
C GLY A 407 -16.80 -5.47 15.61
N ARG A 408 -16.25 -4.25 15.48
CA ARG A 408 -15.39 -3.87 14.35
C ARG A 408 -13.97 -4.38 14.55
N LEU A 409 -13.27 -4.63 13.43
CA LEU A 409 -11.85 -4.97 13.49
C LEU A 409 -11.06 -3.84 14.17
N ARG A 410 -10.32 -4.17 15.22
CA ARG A 410 -9.51 -3.21 15.99
C ARG A 410 -8.12 -3.78 16.25
N VAL A 411 -7.09 -2.94 16.10
CA VAL A 411 -5.74 -3.23 16.58
C VAL A 411 -5.31 -2.19 17.62
N GLY A 412 -4.83 -2.65 18.76
CA GLY A 412 -4.39 -1.83 19.88
C GLY A 412 -2.90 -1.99 20.16
N PHE A 413 -2.30 -0.90 20.66
CA PHE A 413 -0.88 -0.78 20.98
C PHE A 413 -0.67 -0.29 22.43
N GLY A 414 -1.49 -0.79 23.34
CA GLY A 414 -1.59 -0.24 24.70
C GLY A 414 -2.59 0.91 24.75
N ASN A 415 -2.11 2.15 24.89
CA ASN A 415 -3.00 3.32 25.05
C ASN A 415 -3.55 3.91 23.73
N THR A 416 -3.12 3.39 22.58
CA THR A 416 -3.63 3.84 21.28
C THR A 416 -4.14 2.64 20.47
N PHE A 417 -5.05 2.92 19.54
CA PHE A 417 -5.62 1.89 18.68
C PHE A 417 -6.07 2.46 17.33
N VAL A 418 -6.30 1.55 16.39
CA VAL A 418 -6.93 1.80 15.10
C VAL A 418 -8.14 0.87 14.98
N SER A 419 -9.30 1.40 14.62
CA SER A 419 -10.53 0.63 14.43
C SER A 419 -11.10 0.87 13.03
N GLY A 420 -11.59 -0.19 12.40
CA GLY A 420 -12.31 -0.15 11.14
C GLY A 420 -13.76 0.30 11.30
N VAL A 421 -14.56 0.10 10.25
CA VAL A 421 -15.97 0.49 10.21
C VAL A 421 -16.92 -0.69 9.99
N THR A 422 -16.45 -1.80 9.43
CA THR A 422 -17.28 -2.99 9.20
C THR A 422 -17.59 -3.70 10.51
N ASP A 423 -18.87 -3.90 10.79
CA ASP A 423 -19.33 -4.72 11.91
C ASP A 423 -19.22 -6.21 11.52
N LEU A 424 -18.37 -6.95 12.22
CA LEU A 424 -18.11 -8.37 11.97
C LEU A 424 -19.16 -9.31 12.61
N ARG A 425 -20.13 -8.77 13.36
CA ARG A 425 -21.13 -9.52 14.12
C ARG A 425 -22.33 -9.93 13.28
N ASP A 426 -22.11 -10.57 12.17
CA ASP A 426 -23.18 -11.06 11.30
C ASP A 426 -23.27 -12.60 11.24
N GLY A 427 -22.40 -13.29 11.99
CA GLY A 427 -22.33 -14.75 12.03
C GLY A 427 -21.70 -15.38 10.79
N LYS A 428 -21.09 -14.59 9.91
CA LYS A 428 -20.41 -15.07 8.70
C LYS A 428 -18.89 -15.03 8.87
N TRP A 429 -18.22 -15.80 8.03
CA TRP A 429 -16.78 -15.75 7.92
C TRP A 429 -16.32 -14.49 7.17
N HIS A 430 -15.39 -13.77 7.78
CA HIS A 430 -14.69 -12.61 7.21
C HIS A 430 -13.19 -12.86 7.19
N HIS A 431 -12.55 -12.53 6.07
CA HIS A 431 -11.10 -12.45 6.02
C HIS A 431 -10.65 -11.06 6.48
N CYS A 432 -9.87 -11.04 7.55
CA CYS A 432 -9.32 -9.81 8.10
C CYS A 432 -7.81 -9.76 7.91
N ALA A 433 -7.28 -8.56 7.60
CA ALA A 433 -5.84 -8.34 7.64
C ALA A 433 -5.50 -6.99 8.27
N VAL A 434 -4.39 -6.96 9.01
CA VAL A 434 -3.83 -5.78 9.66
C VAL A 434 -2.40 -5.62 9.18
N VAL A 435 -2.10 -4.51 8.51
CA VAL A 435 -0.77 -4.19 7.95
C VAL A 435 -0.18 -3.02 8.70
N LEU A 436 1.02 -3.18 9.24
CA LEU A 436 1.83 -2.13 9.84
C LEU A 436 3.15 -1.99 9.09
N TYR A 437 3.56 -0.76 8.82
CA TYR A 437 4.87 -0.46 8.24
C TYR A 437 5.39 0.88 8.74
N GLN A 438 6.66 1.15 8.50
CA GLN A 438 7.28 2.45 8.79
C GLN A 438 7.12 3.37 7.59
N ASP A 439 6.67 4.58 7.80
CA ASP A 439 6.70 5.62 6.77
C ASP A 439 8.13 6.13 6.60
N LYS A 440 8.82 5.71 5.54
CA LYS A 440 10.22 6.11 5.28
C LYS A 440 10.40 7.62 5.08
N LYS A 441 9.35 8.31 4.66
CA LYS A 441 9.36 9.77 4.45
C LYS A 441 9.11 10.52 5.76
N ARG A 442 8.59 9.84 6.78
CA ARG A 442 8.21 10.40 8.07
C ARG A 442 8.63 9.48 9.21
N PRO A 443 9.90 9.52 9.60
CA PRO A 443 10.43 8.70 10.70
C PRO A 443 9.58 8.88 11.98
N GLY A 444 9.29 7.78 12.65
CA GLY A 444 8.44 7.76 13.85
C GLY A 444 6.94 7.73 13.56
N ARG A 445 6.53 7.62 12.29
CA ARG A 445 5.15 7.40 11.89
C ARG A 445 4.99 5.99 11.34
N PHE A 446 3.99 5.30 11.84
CA PHE A 446 3.68 3.91 11.52
C PHE A 446 2.27 3.82 10.94
N PRO A 447 2.13 3.80 9.60
CA PRO A 447 0.85 3.53 8.96
C PRO A 447 0.32 2.16 9.39
N VAL A 448 -1.00 2.11 9.62
CA VAL A 448 -1.75 0.92 9.99
C VAL A 448 -2.95 0.82 9.08
N LEU A 449 -2.95 -0.16 8.19
CA LEU A 449 -4.05 -0.40 7.28
C LEU A 449 -4.84 -1.64 7.74
N LEU A 450 -6.14 -1.51 7.80
CA LEU A 450 -7.07 -2.59 8.10
C LEU A 450 -7.77 -3.02 6.82
N TYR A 451 -7.95 -4.32 6.66
CA TYR A 451 -8.67 -4.91 5.53
C TYR A 451 -9.72 -5.88 6.05
N VAL A 452 -10.90 -5.83 5.46
CA VAL A 452 -11.97 -6.81 5.64
C VAL A 452 -12.44 -7.24 4.26
N ASP A 453 -12.46 -8.54 4.02
CA ASP A 453 -12.85 -9.17 2.75
C ASP A 453 -12.13 -8.56 1.52
N GLY A 454 -10.80 -8.36 1.67
CA GLY A 454 -9.93 -7.78 0.64
C GLY A 454 -10.13 -6.29 0.39
N LYS A 455 -10.98 -5.60 1.16
CA LYS A 455 -11.21 -4.15 1.04
C LYS A 455 -10.51 -3.41 2.16
N MET A 456 -9.79 -2.35 1.80
CA MET A 456 -9.22 -1.44 2.80
C MET A 456 -10.34 -0.72 3.56
N GLU A 457 -10.30 -0.82 4.89
CA GLU A 457 -11.26 -0.19 5.77
C GLU A 457 -11.05 1.33 5.88
N PRO A 458 -12.11 2.13 5.77
CA PRO A 458 -12.11 3.45 6.37
C PRO A 458 -11.93 3.26 7.89
N SER A 459 -10.82 3.75 8.43
CA SER A 459 -10.47 3.51 9.84
C SER A 459 -10.41 4.81 10.62
N THR A 460 -10.56 4.71 11.96
CA THR A 460 -10.49 5.87 12.86
C THR A 460 -9.17 6.63 12.77
N LYS A 461 -8.11 5.91 12.44
CA LYS A 461 -6.77 6.44 12.15
C LYS A 461 -6.13 5.60 11.06
N LYS A 462 -5.20 6.18 10.31
CA LYS A 462 -4.38 5.47 9.30
C LYS A 462 -2.93 5.27 9.76
N ALA A 463 -2.55 5.83 10.89
CA ALA A 463 -1.21 5.68 11.45
C ALA A 463 -1.20 5.91 12.96
N VAL A 464 -0.15 5.43 13.61
CA VAL A 464 0.21 5.70 15.00
C VAL A 464 1.64 6.25 15.06
N ASN A 465 1.96 6.99 16.13
CA ASN A 465 3.26 7.67 16.25
C ASN A 465 4.30 6.89 17.05
N TYR A 466 3.90 5.78 17.63
CA TYR A 466 4.81 4.96 18.42
C TYR A 466 4.39 3.49 18.41
N VAL A 467 5.32 2.63 18.03
CA VAL A 467 5.20 1.17 18.12
C VAL A 467 6.58 0.64 18.50
N GLN A 468 6.66 -0.09 19.60
CA GLN A 468 7.85 -0.78 20.10
C GLN A 468 7.42 -2.08 20.78
N THR A 469 6.75 -2.94 20.00
CA THR A 469 6.19 -4.20 20.52
C THR A 469 7.28 -4.99 21.26
N ALA A 470 7.00 -5.37 22.48
CA ALA A 470 7.96 -6.13 23.28
C ALA A 470 8.17 -7.54 22.69
N ALA A 471 9.43 -7.99 22.66
CA ALA A 471 9.84 -9.31 22.16
C ALA A 471 10.92 -9.98 23.03
N GLY A 472 11.25 -9.43 24.19
CA GLY A 472 12.22 -9.97 25.15
C GLY A 472 11.60 -10.85 26.23
N GLU A 473 12.34 -11.14 27.28
CA GLU A 473 11.93 -12.00 28.40
C GLU A 473 10.63 -11.55 29.10
N ASP A 474 10.36 -10.23 29.11
CA ASP A 474 9.13 -9.67 29.70
C ASP A 474 7.94 -9.70 28.75
N ALA A 475 8.13 -10.17 27.53
CA ALA A 475 7.07 -10.21 26.53
C ALA A 475 6.36 -11.55 26.54
N ARG A 476 5.07 -11.52 26.24
CA ARG A 476 4.29 -12.72 26.05
C ARG A 476 4.36 -13.19 24.60
N PRO A 477 4.41 -14.50 24.36
CA PRO A 477 4.29 -15.06 23.02
C PRO A 477 2.93 -14.74 22.41
N ILE A 478 2.73 -15.11 21.17
CA ILE A 478 1.45 -14.94 20.49
C ILE A 478 0.40 -15.83 21.19
N TRP A 479 -0.70 -15.20 21.57
CA TRP A 479 -1.91 -15.86 22.02
C TRP A 479 -3.02 -15.65 20.99
N ILE A 480 -3.71 -16.71 20.66
CA ILE A 480 -4.87 -16.73 19.77
C ILE A 480 -6.10 -17.01 20.61
N GLY A 481 -7.16 -16.22 20.42
CA GLY A 481 -8.38 -16.30 21.21
C GLY A 481 -8.31 -15.59 22.57
N ARG A 482 -7.28 -14.74 22.79
CA ARG A 482 -7.13 -14.02 24.06
C ARG A 482 -6.46 -12.66 23.89
N SER A 483 -6.89 -11.68 24.70
CA SER A 483 -6.20 -10.40 24.87
C SER A 483 -5.05 -10.48 25.87
N LEU A 484 -4.12 -9.51 25.85
CA LEU A 484 -3.07 -9.42 26.86
C LEU A 484 -3.59 -9.15 28.27
N GLY A 485 -4.80 -8.57 28.38
CA GLY A 485 -5.39 -8.16 29.66
C GLY A 485 -4.78 -6.89 30.24
N HIS A 486 -5.52 -6.23 31.13
CA HIS A 486 -5.00 -5.19 32.00
C HIS A 486 -4.77 -5.80 33.37
N GLY A 487 -3.54 -6.13 33.72
CA GLY A 487 -3.24 -6.65 35.02
C GLY A 487 -2.30 -7.86 35.05
N GLN A 488 -2.02 -8.31 36.26
CA GLN A 488 -1.08 -9.42 36.52
C GLN A 488 -1.45 -10.69 35.77
N PRO A 489 -0.46 -11.42 35.22
CA PRO A 489 -0.67 -12.61 34.41
C PRO A 489 -1.61 -13.64 35.03
N ASP A 490 -1.70 -13.67 36.32
CA ASP A 490 -2.34 -14.73 37.09
C ASP A 490 -3.74 -14.35 37.64
N ARG A 491 -4.25 -13.14 37.39
CA ARG A 491 -5.49 -12.66 38.03
C ARG A 491 -6.61 -12.24 37.10
N ASP A 492 -6.38 -12.08 35.79
CA ASP A 492 -7.43 -11.59 34.90
C ASP A 492 -8.25 -12.73 34.29
N TYR A 493 -8.94 -13.47 35.13
CA TYR A 493 -10.01 -14.39 34.74
C TYR A 493 -11.36 -13.68 34.59
N SER A 494 -11.34 -12.40 34.29
CA SER A 494 -12.57 -11.59 34.20
C SER A 494 -13.52 -12.04 33.07
N GLY A 495 -13.10 -12.99 32.24
CA GLY A 495 -13.92 -13.54 31.16
C GLY A 495 -14.06 -12.62 29.95
N THR A 496 -13.62 -11.37 30.03
CA THR A 496 -13.79 -10.39 28.95
C THR A 496 -12.63 -10.38 27.95
N GLY A 497 -11.48 -10.89 28.33
CA GLY A 497 -10.27 -10.93 27.49
C GLY A 497 -10.20 -12.10 26.51
N PHE A 498 -11.05 -13.13 26.68
CA PHE A 498 -11.09 -14.31 25.82
C PHE A 498 -12.04 -14.08 24.64
N PHE A 499 -11.72 -14.64 23.49
CA PHE A 499 -12.50 -14.48 22.27
C PHE A 499 -13.74 -15.38 22.29
N ARG A 500 -14.88 -14.85 21.87
CA ARG A 500 -16.08 -15.62 21.54
C ARG A 500 -16.32 -15.55 20.04
N GLY A 501 -16.14 -16.68 19.37
CA GLY A 501 -16.27 -16.81 17.91
C GLY A 501 -15.33 -17.85 17.37
N ASP A 502 -15.16 -17.87 16.07
CA ASP A 502 -14.39 -18.89 15.38
C ASP A 502 -13.21 -18.27 14.63
N LEU A 503 -12.10 -18.97 14.58
CA LEU A 503 -10.87 -18.55 13.91
C LEU A 503 -10.32 -19.65 13.02
N ASP A 504 -9.80 -19.23 11.87
CA ASP A 504 -9.16 -20.12 10.91
C ASP A 504 -8.01 -19.39 10.19
N GLU A 505 -7.03 -20.16 9.72
CA GLU A 505 -5.96 -19.69 8.84
C GLU A 505 -5.23 -18.44 9.36
N VAL A 506 -4.69 -18.50 10.56
CA VAL A 506 -3.98 -17.36 11.18
C VAL A 506 -2.56 -17.27 10.68
N TYR A 507 -2.25 -16.17 9.97
CA TYR A 507 -0.92 -15.84 9.46
C TYR A 507 -0.33 -14.64 10.19
N VAL A 508 0.97 -14.70 10.48
CA VAL A 508 1.78 -13.59 10.95
C VAL A 508 3.00 -13.46 10.04
N PHE A 509 3.02 -12.43 9.19
CA PHE A 509 4.11 -12.14 8.25
C PHE A 509 5.10 -11.15 8.84
N GLU A 510 6.40 -11.39 8.62
CA GLU A 510 7.47 -10.44 8.89
C GLU A 510 7.64 -9.49 7.69
N GLY A 511 6.68 -8.61 7.52
CA GLY A 511 6.63 -7.62 6.45
C GLY A 511 5.21 -7.16 6.12
N SER A 512 5.12 -6.11 5.31
CA SER A 512 3.83 -5.55 4.88
C SER A 512 3.38 -6.19 3.57
N LEU A 513 2.25 -6.89 3.60
CA LEU A 513 1.56 -7.31 2.39
C LEU A 513 0.86 -6.12 1.74
N ASN A 514 0.88 -6.08 0.41
CA ASN A 514 0.03 -5.18 -0.34
C ASN A 514 -1.36 -5.79 -0.53
N ARG A 515 -2.32 -4.98 -0.96
CA ARG A 515 -3.70 -5.43 -1.14
C ARG A 515 -3.82 -6.63 -2.08
N ARG A 516 -3.06 -6.69 -3.18
CA ARG A 516 -3.11 -7.80 -4.13
C ARG A 516 -2.72 -9.13 -3.46
N GLN A 517 -1.68 -9.10 -2.63
CA GLN A 517 -1.22 -10.27 -1.87
C GLN A 517 -2.26 -10.69 -0.80
N ILE A 518 -2.93 -9.72 -0.16
CA ILE A 518 -4.03 -9.98 0.78
C ILE A 518 -5.22 -10.61 0.04
N ASP A 519 -5.60 -10.09 -1.14
CA ASP A 519 -6.66 -10.66 -1.97
C ASP A 519 -6.33 -12.09 -2.44
N GLU A 520 -5.07 -12.35 -2.78
CA GLU A 520 -4.61 -13.68 -3.20
C GLU A 520 -4.65 -14.66 -2.02
N LEU A 521 -4.12 -14.26 -0.87
CA LEU A 521 -4.17 -15.04 0.36
C LEU A 521 -5.62 -15.40 0.74
N MET A 522 -6.52 -14.43 0.72
CA MET A 522 -7.93 -14.62 1.02
C MET A 522 -8.59 -15.65 0.09
N ARG A 523 -8.28 -15.63 -1.22
CA ARG A 523 -8.94 -16.49 -2.21
C ARG A 523 -8.38 -17.90 -2.31
N SER A 524 -7.08 -18.04 -2.15
CA SER A 524 -6.36 -19.28 -2.44
C SER A 524 -5.69 -19.90 -1.23
N ASN A 525 -5.67 -19.21 -0.11
CA ASN A 525 -4.92 -19.59 1.09
C ASN A 525 -3.44 -19.87 0.80
N ARG A 526 -2.88 -19.16 -0.20
CA ARG A 526 -1.47 -19.27 -0.59
C ARG A 526 -0.72 -17.99 -0.22
N PRO A 527 0.28 -18.10 0.66
CA PRO A 527 1.12 -16.95 0.98
C PRO A 527 1.97 -16.53 -0.23
N PRO A 528 2.35 -15.24 -0.31
CA PRO A 528 3.19 -14.74 -1.38
C PRO A 528 4.51 -15.52 -1.51
N GLY A 529 4.82 -15.97 -2.74
CA GLY A 529 6.05 -16.67 -3.06
C GLY A 529 6.01 -18.20 -2.89
N GLU A 530 4.83 -18.76 -2.65
CA GLU A 530 4.56 -20.22 -2.69
C GLU A 530 3.72 -20.65 -3.90
#